data_862254a942f118b19cf014b69f7c137b
#
_entry.id   862254a942f118b19cf014b69f7c137b
#
_cell.length_a   1.000
_cell.length_b   1.000
_cell.length_c   1.000
_cell.angle_alpha   90.00
_cell.angle_beta   90.00
_cell.angle_gamma   90.00
#
_symmetry.space_group_name_H-M   'P 1'
#
loop_
_entity.id
_entity.type
_entity.pdbx_description
1 polymer ?
#
loop_
_entity_poly.entity_id
_entity_poly.type
_entity_poly.pdbx_seq_one_letter_code
_entity_poly.pdbx_strand_id
1 'polypeptide(L)'
;MSKKKDPRVTRIEDLAGPKSPGELEEMKMPYEEYCRQAFDPGNEAKKPESLKGIRWLSCTMYIFTPHSAANLAELGAEVIKIEIPRMGDAMRHTSPFNEAYLYPLHESRPMTGTGLGFTNANINELYLTMDYHIPEMVDVFYGLVKMSDGLTELYRPGTLDKWKMSYKYLQEINPRFIYVWGGGFGYGPKVFGGSYDILGQAHAGLASITGMHEYMGGHATKCTNWVIDWASGTIITYGVLAAIHWRRKTGLGTMLEVSQVQTPTRFMGYSVPLYGRFGIVRQRWGNWDTQLCAHGIILCGKSDYPDADNPQEKFDARYVMVSAFNDPDFQELCSVIGRKDLWDNYPRHKQRLEAEAQIEVYDALEQWAADKTRTEVSDALNNAGILAYNVKNHREVYESEHLRQRGTIRWLDDPLFGDLLTHCTYSTGLMSKSPRRLKWQWRPVGADNVKIYRDMLGIPVSQVEDWYEKAWI
;
A
#
# COMPACT_ATOMS: atom_id res chain seq x y z
N MET A 1 -43.97 -6.90 21.56
CA MET A 1 -43.66 -7.92 20.55
C MET A 1 -42.32 -8.58 20.87
N SER A 2 -42.33 -9.84 21.24
CA SER A 2 -41.12 -10.63 21.54
C SER A 2 -40.33 -10.78 20.22
N LYS A 3 -39.09 -10.23 20.15
CA LYS A 3 -38.19 -10.49 19.01
C LYS A 3 -37.93 -12.00 19.00
N LYS A 4 -38.42 -12.72 17.99
CA LYS A 4 -38.07 -14.11 17.74
C LYS A 4 -36.56 -14.20 17.65
N LYS A 5 -35.93 -15.01 18.51
CA LYS A 5 -34.49 -15.29 18.44
C LYS A 5 -34.19 -15.89 17.07
N ASP A 6 -33.19 -15.34 16.36
CA ASP A 6 -32.71 -15.90 15.09
C ASP A 6 -32.15 -17.31 15.38
N PRO A 7 -32.67 -18.35 14.74
CA PRO A 7 -32.24 -19.74 14.99
C PRO A 7 -30.80 -20.03 14.52
N ARG A 8 -30.18 -19.07 13.78
CA ARG A 8 -28.77 -19.18 13.36
C ARG A 8 -27.79 -18.75 14.44
N VAL A 9 -28.27 -18.09 15.49
CA VAL A 9 -27.42 -17.70 16.62
C VAL A 9 -27.35 -18.87 17.62
N THR A 10 -26.36 -19.73 17.43
CA THR A 10 -25.94 -20.71 18.43
C THR A 10 -25.50 -19.95 19.69
N ARG A 11 -25.77 -20.46 20.86
CA ARG A 11 -25.29 -19.85 22.10
C ARG A 11 -23.77 -19.82 22.06
N ILE A 12 -23.19 -18.64 22.22
CA ILE A 12 -21.73 -18.47 22.24
C ILE A 12 -21.08 -19.33 23.30
N GLU A 13 -21.81 -19.55 24.42
CA GLU A 13 -21.40 -20.41 25.49
C GLU A 13 -21.20 -21.87 25.07
N ASP A 14 -21.92 -22.34 24.03
CA ASP A 14 -21.81 -23.69 23.47
C ASP A 14 -20.64 -23.85 22.49
N LEU A 15 -20.11 -22.76 21.99
CA LEU A 15 -19.03 -22.72 20.97
C LEU A 15 -17.64 -22.40 21.54
N ALA A 16 -17.59 -21.80 22.71
CA ALA A 16 -16.36 -21.38 23.36
C ALA A 16 -16.26 -21.98 24.75
N GLY A 17 -15.13 -22.61 25.04
CA GLY A 17 -14.81 -23.06 26.39
C GLY A 17 -14.91 -21.94 27.44
N PRO A 18 -14.62 -22.21 28.72
CA PRO A 18 -14.77 -21.25 29.80
C PRO A 18 -13.96 -19.97 29.50
N LYS A 19 -14.63 -18.82 29.58
CA LYS A 19 -14.04 -17.50 29.32
C LYS A 19 -13.46 -16.91 30.60
N SER A 20 -12.37 -16.18 30.45
CA SER A 20 -11.84 -15.37 31.55
C SER A 20 -12.80 -14.22 31.92
N PRO A 21 -12.75 -13.69 33.13
CA PRO A 21 -13.58 -12.55 33.55
C PRO A 21 -13.42 -11.33 32.58
N GLY A 22 -12.21 -11.08 32.08
CA GLY A 22 -11.96 -9.98 31.10
C GLY A 22 -12.66 -10.20 29.78
N GLU A 23 -12.68 -11.43 29.23
CA GLU A 23 -13.40 -11.75 27.98
C GLU A 23 -14.93 -11.60 28.15
N LEU A 24 -15.46 -11.89 29.35
CA LEU A 24 -16.87 -11.67 29.66
C LEU A 24 -17.24 -10.19 29.76
N GLU A 25 -16.35 -9.34 30.25
CA GLU A 25 -16.54 -7.88 30.27
C GLU A 25 -16.45 -7.30 28.84
N GLU A 26 -15.51 -7.74 28.03
CA GLU A 26 -15.44 -7.35 26.59
C GLU A 26 -16.75 -7.67 25.86
N MET A 27 -17.41 -8.80 26.18
CA MET A 27 -18.67 -9.19 25.54
C MET A 27 -19.88 -8.33 25.94
N LYS A 28 -19.84 -7.71 27.10
CA LYS A 28 -20.92 -6.83 27.61
C LYS A 28 -20.77 -5.39 27.11
N MET A 29 -19.58 -5.04 26.63
CA MET A 29 -19.24 -3.70 26.16
C MET A 29 -20.07 -3.32 24.92
N PRO A 30 -20.55 -2.06 24.79
CA PRO A 30 -21.12 -1.57 23.54
C PRO A 30 -20.13 -1.73 22.38
N TYR A 31 -20.62 -2.09 21.19
CA TYR A 31 -19.77 -2.41 20.04
C TYR A 31 -18.80 -1.27 19.65
N GLU A 32 -19.26 -0.01 19.69
CA GLU A 32 -18.41 1.15 19.40
C GLU A 32 -17.27 1.29 20.42
N GLU A 33 -17.57 1.09 21.69
CA GLU A 33 -16.58 1.12 22.77
C GLU A 33 -15.57 -0.02 22.61
N TYR A 34 -16.05 -1.23 22.31
CA TYR A 34 -15.20 -2.37 21.97
C TYR A 34 -14.26 -2.06 20.81
N CYS A 35 -14.77 -1.50 19.70
CA CYS A 35 -13.94 -1.14 18.56
C CYS A 35 -12.89 -0.08 18.92
N ARG A 36 -13.27 0.93 19.71
CA ARG A 36 -12.34 1.98 20.15
C ARG A 36 -11.20 1.40 20.94
N GLN A 37 -11.46 0.51 21.89
CA GLN A 37 -10.43 -0.13 22.71
C GLN A 37 -9.62 -1.18 21.92
N ALA A 38 -10.28 -1.98 21.09
CA ALA A 38 -9.65 -3.04 20.31
C ALA A 38 -8.64 -2.51 19.29
N PHE A 39 -8.94 -1.37 18.68
CA PHE A 39 -8.15 -0.76 17.62
C PHE A 39 -7.42 0.52 18.02
N ASP A 40 -7.36 0.83 19.31
CA ASP A 40 -6.62 1.98 19.81
C ASP A 40 -5.12 1.85 19.51
N PRO A 41 -4.53 2.79 18.75
CA PRO A 41 -3.09 2.80 18.46
C PRO A 41 -2.22 2.86 19.71
N GLY A 42 -2.67 3.51 20.77
CA GLY A 42 -1.96 3.60 22.06
C GLY A 42 -1.81 2.25 22.79
N ASN A 43 -2.57 1.24 22.40
CA ASN A 43 -2.49 -0.11 22.95
C ASN A 43 -1.69 -1.10 22.11
N GLU A 44 -1.18 -0.70 20.95
CA GLU A 44 -0.43 -1.59 20.04
C GLU A 44 0.77 -2.25 20.74
N ALA A 45 1.54 -1.49 21.50
CA ALA A 45 2.75 -1.98 22.17
C ALA A 45 2.49 -3.06 23.23
N LYS A 46 1.28 -3.16 23.77
CA LYS A 46 0.89 -4.14 24.80
C LYS A 46 0.46 -5.50 24.22
N LYS A 47 0.24 -5.59 22.92
CA LYS A 47 -0.29 -6.79 22.24
C LYS A 47 0.85 -7.57 21.58
N PRO A 48 0.73 -8.89 21.35
CA PRO A 48 1.76 -9.68 20.68
C PRO A 48 1.89 -9.30 19.20
N GLU A 49 3.03 -9.58 18.60
CA GLU A 49 3.28 -9.42 17.16
C GLU A 49 3.05 -10.76 16.44
N SER A 50 2.31 -10.74 15.33
CA SER A 50 1.89 -11.96 14.61
C SER A 50 3.03 -12.73 13.96
N LEU A 51 4.11 -12.03 13.56
CA LEU A 51 5.30 -12.63 12.94
C LEU A 51 6.52 -12.63 13.87
N LYS A 52 6.34 -12.43 15.17
CA LYS A 52 7.45 -12.54 16.13
C LYS A 52 8.14 -13.90 16.00
N GLY A 53 9.46 -13.88 15.87
CA GLY A 53 10.30 -15.08 15.68
C GLY A 53 10.48 -15.50 14.22
N ILE A 54 9.92 -14.77 13.26
CA ILE A 54 10.25 -14.87 11.83
C ILE A 54 11.41 -13.92 11.54
N ARG A 55 12.46 -14.40 10.86
CA ARG A 55 13.56 -13.58 10.35
C ARG A 55 13.57 -13.60 8.84
N TRP A 56 13.65 -12.44 8.21
CA TRP A 56 13.53 -12.26 6.77
C TRP A 56 14.68 -11.46 6.19
N LEU A 57 15.25 -11.92 5.08
CA LEU A 57 16.29 -11.19 4.36
C LEU A 57 15.64 -10.37 3.23
N SER A 58 16.00 -9.11 3.12
CA SER A 58 15.52 -8.18 2.09
C SER A 58 16.68 -7.81 1.17
N CYS A 59 16.83 -8.55 0.06
CA CYS A 59 17.80 -8.27 -1.01
C CYS A 59 17.13 -7.41 -2.09
N THR A 60 16.65 -6.24 -1.70
CA THR A 60 15.68 -5.45 -2.45
C THR A 60 16.13 -3.99 -2.62
N MET A 61 15.57 -3.28 -3.60
CA MET A 61 15.76 -1.84 -3.77
C MET A 61 14.51 -1.18 -4.38
N TYR A 62 14.45 0.14 -4.35
CA TYR A 62 13.34 0.99 -4.76
C TYR A 62 12.11 0.83 -3.84
N ILE A 63 10.94 0.40 -4.38
CA ILE A 63 9.65 0.38 -3.65
C ILE A 63 8.99 -0.99 -3.68
N PHE A 64 8.84 -1.61 -4.85
CA PHE A 64 8.07 -2.83 -5.07
C PHE A 64 8.34 -3.93 -4.03
N THR A 65 9.54 -4.42 -4.00
CA THR A 65 9.94 -5.52 -3.10
C THR A 65 10.27 -5.04 -1.68
N PRO A 66 10.90 -3.86 -1.45
CA PRO A 66 11.08 -3.33 -0.10
C PRO A 66 9.77 -3.15 0.67
N HIS A 67 8.71 -2.66 0.01
CA HIS A 67 7.40 -2.53 0.65
C HIS A 67 6.89 -3.84 1.25
N SER A 68 7.14 -4.98 0.59
CA SER A 68 6.78 -6.29 1.16
C SER A 68 7.55 -6.61 2.44
N ALA A 69 8.82 -6.28 2.48
CA ALA A 69 9.68 -6.50 3.65
C ALA A 69 9.26 -5.59 4.82
N ALA A 70 8.99 -4.32 4.54
CA ALA A 70 8.43 -3.37 5.52
C ALA A 70 7.10 -3.88 6.11
N ASN A 71 6.21 -4.43 5.28
CA ASN A 71 4.95 -5.01 5.75
C ASN A 71 5.17 -6.21 6.71
N LEU A 72 6.13 -7.07 6.42
CA LEU A 72 6.50 -8.16 7.33
C LEU A 72 7.09 -7.63 8.64
N ALA A 73 7.90 -6.58 8.57
CA ALA A 73 8.49 -5.93 9.73
C ALA A 73 7.46 -5.24 10.62
N GLU A 74 6.43 -4.60 10.05
CA GLU A 74 5.29 -4.06 10.80
C GLU A 74 4.51 -5.14 11.55
N LEU A 75 4.44 -6.36 11.00
CA LEU A 75 3.80 -7.50 11.62
C LEU A 75 4.68 -8.21 12.66
N GLY A 76 5.91 -7.75 12.85
CA GLY A 76 6.83 -8.21 13.88
C GLY A 76 7.93 -9.17 13.42
N ALA A 77 8.09 -9.40 12.12
CA ALA A 77 9.26 -10.11 11.62
C ALA A 77 10.53 -9.27 11.85
N GLU A 78 11.64 -9.93 12.16
CA GLU A 78 12.96 -9.31 12.13
C GLU A 78 13.45 -9.30 10.69
N VAL A 79 13.42 -8.13 10.06
CA VAL A 79 13.85 -7.97 8.67
C VAL A 79 15.26 -7.41 8.63
N ILE A 80 16.13 -8.05 7.85
CA ILE A 80 17.51 -7.60 7.57
C ILE A 80 17.56 -7.17 6.11
N LYS A 81 17.61 -5.86 5.88
CA LYS A 81 17.84 -5.29 4.55
C LYS A 81 19.32 -5.33 4.22
N ILE A 82 19.65 -5.95 3.10
CA ILE A 82 21.03 -6.07 2.62
C ILE A 82 21.23 -5.08 1.47
N GLU A 83 22.10 -4.13 1.68
CA GLU A 83 22.37 -3.02 0.77
C GLU A 83 23.78 -3.09 0.18
N ILE A 84 24.01 -2.40 -0.93
CA ILE A 84 25.34 -2.22 -1.52
C ILE A 84 26.18 -1.34 -0.58
N PRO A 85 27.42 -1.73 -0.26
CA PRO A 85 28.30 -0.92 0.59
C PRO A 85 28.42 0.51 0.11
N ARG A 86 28.42 1.49 1.02
CA ARG A 86 28.58 2.93 0.83
C ARG A 86 27.43 3.61 0.08
N MET A 87 26.79 2.95 -0.92
CA MET A 87 25.72 3.54 -1.69
C MET A 87 24.33 3.31 -1.08
N GLY A 88 24.13 2.12 -0.52
CA GLY A 88 22.80 1.70 -0.07
C GLY A 88 21.81 1.48 -1.23
N ASP A 89 20.54 1.53 -0.90
CA ASP A 89 19.44 1.48 -1.86
C ASP A 89 19.37 2.78 -2.67
N ALA A 90 19.22 2.69 -3.99
CA ALA A 90 19.11 3.85 -4.87
C ALA A 90 17.95 4.80 -4.47
N MET A 91 16.90 4.28 -3.83
CA MET A 91 15.78 5.08 -3.35
C MET A 91 16.14 6.05 -2.23
N ARG A 92 17.25 5.83 -1.53
CA ARG A 92 17.80 6.78 -0.53
C ARG A 92 18.15 8.13 -1.16
N HIS A 93 18.55 8.10 -2.45
CA HIS A 93 19.00 9.28 -3.19
C HIS A 93 17.89 9.87 -4.08
N THR A 94 16.67 9.36 -4.00
CA THR A 94 15.54 9.80 -4.81
C THR A 94 14.59 10.64 -3.96
N SER A 95 14.43 11.90 -4.34
CA SER A 95 13.54 12.85 -3.67
C SER A 95 12.66 13.57 -4.71
N PRO A 96 11.40 13.91 -4.38
CA PRO A 96 10.60 14.77 -5.24
C PRO A 96 11.32 16.10 -5.45
N PHE A 97 11.42 16.55 -6.70
CA PHE A 97 11.97 17.86 -7.05
C PHE A 97 13.42 18.11 -6.59
N ASN A 98 14.24 17.05 -6.48
CA ASN A 98 15.66 17.15 -6.14
C ASN A 98 15.98 16.99 -4.63
N GLU A 99 17.29 17.03 -4.31
CA GLU A 99 17.87 16.76 -2.98
C GLU A 99 17.36 17.65 -1.83
N ALA A 100 16.74 18.78 -2.17
CA ALA A 100 16.17 19.71 -1.20
C ALA A 100 15.14 19.08 -0.23
N TYR A 101 14.57 17.94 -0.59
CA TYR A 101 13.55 17.24 0.20
C TYR A 101 14.04 15.90 0.78
N LEU A 102 15.34 15.74 0.93
CA LEU A 102 15.92 14.63 1.67
C LEU A 102 15.80 14.88 3.18
N TYR A 103 15.59 13.81 3.94
CA TYR A 103 15.81 13.86 5.39
C TYR A 103 17.30 13.85 5.68
N PRO A 104 17.92 14.92 6.16
CA PRO A 104 19.32 14.92 6.50
C PRO A 104 19.58 14.11 7.78
N LEU A 105 20.60 13.28 7.77
CA LEU A 105 21.11 12.65 9.00
C LEU A 105 21.76 13.66 9.94
N HIS A 106 22.34 14.70 9.35
CA HIS A 106 22.99 15.78 10.09
C HIS A 106 23.02 17.02 9.20
N GLU A 107 22.70 18.17 9.77
CA GLU A 107 22.68 19.45 9.01
C GLU A 107 24.00 19.77 8.31
N SER A 108 25.14 19.36 8.89
CA SER A 108 26.47 19.54 8.30
C SER A 108 26.86 18.46 7.27
N ARG A 109 26.02 17.45 7.02
CA ARG A 109 26.28 16.36 6.08
C ARG A 109 25.04 16.06 5.23
N PRO A 110 24.63 16.96 4.35
CA PRO A 110 23.41 16.79 3.55
C PRO A 110 23.42 15.55 2.65
N MET A 111 24.61 15.06 2.25
CA MET A 111 24.78 13.85 1.44
C MET A 111 24.45 12.54 2.21
N THR A 112 24.23 12.59 3.51
CA THR A 112 23.87 11.42 4.34
C THR A 112 22.38 11.29 4.58
N GLY A 113 21.56 12.11 3.93
CA GLY A 113 20.12 12.08 4.01
C GLY A 113 19.48 10.86 3.34
N THR A 114 18.16 10.82 3.39
CA THR A 114 17.40 9.78 2.68
C THR A 114 16.14 10.36 2.05
N GLY A 115 15.80 9.85 0.87
CA GLY A 115 14.62 10.29 0.12
C GLY A 115 13.31 9.88 0.78
N LEU A 116 12.28 10.70 0.64
CA LEU A 116 10.95 10.46 1.23
C LEU A 116 10.33 9.13 0.79
N GLY A 117 10.59 8.69 -0.46
CA GLY A 117 10.11 7.40 -0.95
C GLY A 117 10.72 6.21 -0.21
N PHE A 118 11.99 6.33 0.21
CA PHE A 118 12.68 5.30 0.98
C PHE A 118 12.07 5.12 2.37
N THR A 119 11.70 6.22 3.03
CA THR A 119 11.23 6.21 4.43
C THR A 119 9.97 5.37 4.65
N ASN A 120 9.08 5.30 3.66
CA ASN A 120 7.84 4.53 3.76
C ASN A 120 7.98 3.07 3.33
N ALA A 121 8.91 2.79 2.42
CA ALA A 121 9.11 1.45 1.90
C ALA A 121 10.07 0.59 2.73
N ASN A 122 10.75 1.18 3.74
CA ASN A 122 11.83 0.53 4.49
C ASN A 122 11.74 0.88 5.98
N ILE A 123 10.66 0.49 6.63
CA ILE A 123 10.42 0.72 8.05
C ILE A 123 10.69 -0.52 8.89
N ASN A 124 11.10 -0.34 10.16
CA ASN A 124 11.35 -1.41 11.13
C ASN A 124 12.43 -2.43 10.71
N GLU A 125 13.30 -2.10 9.75
CA GLU A 125 14.34 -3.00 9.25
C GLU A 125 15.67 -2.79 9.95
N LEU A 126 16.51 -3.82 10.01
CA LEU A 126 17.93 -3.76 10.32
C LEU A 126 18.71 -3.61 9.01
N TYR A 127 19.76 -2.80 9.01
CA TYR A 127 20.48 -2.41 7.79
C TYR A 127 21.90 -2.99 7.78
N LEU A 128 22.08 -3.95 6.88
CA LEU A 128 23.35 -4.64 6.63
C LEU A 128 23.89 -4.22 5.26
N THR A 129 25.19 -4.01 5.13
CA THR A 129 25.85 -3.88 3.83
C THR A 129 26.64 -5.13 3.46
N MET A 130 26.60 -5.52 2.18
CA MET A 130 27.32 -6.70 1.69
C MET A 130 27.55 -6.62 0.19
N ASP A 131 28.78 -6.79 -0.26
CA ASP A 131 29.09 -6.94 -1.69
C ASP A 131 29.04 -8.41 -2.12
N TYR A 132 28.00 -8.79 -2.84
CA TYR A 132 27.81 -10.16 -3.35
C TYR A 132 28.81 -10.58 -4.44
N HIS A 133 29.61 -9.66 -4.98
CA HIS A 133 30.68 -10.00 -5.93
C HIS A 133 31.90 -10.63 -5.24
N ILE A 134 31.97 -10.54 -3.94
CA ILE A 134 33.06 -11.06 -3.14
C ILE A 134 32.73 -12.51 -2.72
N PRO A 135 33.52 -13.54 -3.11
CA PRO A 135 33.20 -14.93 -2.80
C PRO A 135 33.05 -15.21 -1.29
N GLU A 136 33.88 -14.59 -0.47
CA GLU A 136 33.84 -14.72 0.99
C GLU A 136 32.51 -14.22 1.57
N MET A 137 31.89 -13.19 0.95
CA MET A 137 30.58 -12.66 1.36
C MET A 137 29.45 -13.63 1.02
N VAL A 138 29.59 -14.50 0.03
CA VAL A 138 28.61 -15.55 -0.28
C VAL A 138 28.54 -16.57 0.86
N ASP A 139 29.67 -16.95 1.45
CA ASP A 139 29.67 -17.85 2.62
C ASP A 139 29.04 -17.20 3.84
N VAL A 140 29.25 -15.91 4.04
CA VAL A 140 28.60 -15.12 5.08
C VAL A 140 27.06 -15.05 4.83
N PHE A 141 26.66 -14.86 3.58
CA PHE A 141 25.26 -14.89 3.20
C PHE A 141 24.60 -16.25 3.50
N TYR A 142 25.30 -17.36 3.27
CA TYR A 142 24.80 -18.68 3.67
C TYR A 142 24.62 -18.80 5.19
N GLY A 143 25.45 -18.14 5.96
CA GLY A 143 25.25 -18.01 7.41
C GLY A 143 23.93 -17.33 7.76
N LEU A 144 23.61 -16.24 7.07
CA LEU A 144 22.32 -15.54 7.22
C LEU A 144 21.14 -16.43 6.81
N VAL A 145 21.24 -17.17 5.71
CA VAL A 145 20.20 -18.09 5.23
C VAL A 145 19.90 -19.19 6.25
N LYS A 146 20.94 -19.76 6.89
CA LYS A 146 20.76 -20.81 7.92
C LYS A 146 19.92 -20.32 9.11
N MET A 147 20.03 -19.05 9.45
CA MET A 147 19.33 -18.47 10.61
C MET A 147 18.06 -17.72 10.25
N SER A 148 17.67 -17.68 8.96
CA SER A 148 16.52 -16.93 8.47
C SER A 148 15.43 -17.85 7.94
N ASP A 149 14.22 -17.33 7.88
CA ASP A 149 13.01 -18.03 7.42
C ASP A 149 12.79 -17.90 5.91
N GLY A 150 13.31 -16.84 5.31
CA GLY A 150 13.19 -16.61 3.88
C GLY A 150 13.83 -15.29 3.45
N LEU A 151 13.74 -15.04 2.15
CA LEU A 151 14.19 -13.79 1.54
C LEU A 151 13.21 -13.28 0.47
N THR A 152 13.29 -11.97 0.22
CA THR A 152 12.74 -11.32 -0.98
C THR A 152 13.87 -10.70 -1.79
N GLU A 153 13.84 -10.90 -3.12
CA GLU A 153 14.81 -10.31 -4.03
C GLU A 153 14.14 -9.78 -5.30
N LEU A 154 14.84 -8.93 -6.08
CA LEU A 154 14.33 -8.33 -7.32
C LEU A 154 15.35 -8.35 -8.46
N TYR A 155 16.39 -9.14 -8.35
CA TYR A 155 17.43 -9.16 -9.38
C TYR A 155 16.91 -9.75 -10.70
N ARG A 156 17.58 -9.40 -11.79
CA ARG A 156 17.28 -10.02 -13.08
C ARG A 156 17.48 -11.53 -13.00
N PRO A 157 16.68 -12.32 -13.70
CA PRO A 157 16.78 -13.77 -13.70
C PRO A 157 18.21 -14.24 -13.97
N GLY A 158 18.67 -15.18 -13.15
CA GLY A 158 20.01 -15.73 -13.25
C GLY A 158 21.13 -14.89 -12.57
N THR A 159 20.85 -13.70 -12.06
CA THR A 159 21.86 -12.90 -11.35
C THR A 159 22.31 -13.61 -10.07
N LEU A 160 21.39 -13.91 -9.17
CA LEU A 160 21.72 -14.65 -7.93
C LEU A 160 22.16 -16.09 -8.21
N ASP A 161 21.77 -16.66 -9.34
CA ASP A 161 22.22 -17.99 -9.76
C ASP A 161 23.72 -18.04 -10.03
N LYS A 162 24.28 -16.99 -10.66
CA LYS A 162 25.72 -16.85 -10.92
C LYS A 162 26.54 -16.85 -9.61
N TRP A 163 25.97 -16.31 -8.55
CA TRP A 163 26.59 -16.27 -7.21
C TRP A 163 26.20 -17.45 -6.33
N LYS A 164 25.50 -18.47 -6.88
CA LYS A 164 24.97 -19.61 -6.14
C LYS A 164 24.03 -19.23 -4.99
N MET A 165 23.34 -18.10 -5.12
CA MET A 165 22.42 -17.54 -4.13
C MET A 165 20.94 -17.68 -4.56
N SER A 166 20.66 -18.39 -5.65
CA SER A 166 19.27 -18.66 -6.09
C SER A 166 18.61 -19.77 -5.25
N TYR A 167 17.28 -19.88 -5.34
CA TYR A 167 16.49 -20.84 -4.56
C TYR A 167 17.02 -22.28 -4.64
N LYS A 168 17.46 -22.73 -5.81
CA LYS A 168 17.96 -24.11 -5.98
C LYS A 168 19.18 -24.44 -5.11
N TYR A 169 20.00 -23.43 -4.73
CA TYR A 169 21.10 -23.62 -3.79
C TYR A 169 20.67 -23.42 -2.35
N LEU A 170 19.82 -22.39 -2.10
CA LEU A 170 19.44 -22.03 -0.73
C LEU A 170 18.54 -23.07 -0.08
N GLN A 171 17.71 -23.79 -0.84
CA GLN A 171 16.88 -24.89 -0.33
C GLN A 171 17.71 -26.09 0.17
N GLU A 172 18.93 -26.29 -0.36
CA GLU A 172 19.84 -27.32 0.13
C GLU A 172 20.45 -26.95 1.49
N ILE A 173 20.67 -25.64 1.70
CA ILE A 173 21.21 -25.12 2.96
C ILE A 173 20.11 -25.09 4.04
N ASN A 174 18.91 -24.69 3.66
CA ASN A 174 17.75 -24.60 4.53
C ASN A 174 16.49 -25.08 3.79
N PRO A 175 16.11 -26.35 3.89
CA PRO A 175 14.92 -26.89 3.19
C PRO A 175 13.59 -26.23 3.60
N ARG A 176 13.59 -25.47 4.69
CA ARG A 176 12.43 -24.71 5.16
C ARG A 176 12.38 -23.27 4.62
N PHE A 177 13.38 -22.88 3.83
CA PHE A 177 13.55 -21.50 3.38
C PHE A 177 12.50 -21.10 2.37
N ILE A 178 11.90 -19.94 2.57
CA ILE A 178 10.93 -19.34 1.64
C ILE A 178 11.69 -18.33 0.79
N TYR A 179 11.63 -18.49 -0.53
CA TYR A 179 12.32 -17.62 -1.47
C TYR A 179 11.31 -16.85 -2.30
N VAL A 180 11.40 -15.52 -2.31
CA VAL A 180 10.52 -14.66 -3.10
C VAL A 180 11.32 -13.94 -4.18
N TRP A 181 10.93 -14.15 -5.43
CA TRP A 181 11.41 -13.38 -6.56
C TRP A 181 10.37 -12.37 -7.01
N GLY A 182 10.67 -11.07 -6.85
CA GLY A 182 9.89 -9.96 -7.39
C GLY A 182 10.37 -9.63 -8.80
N GLY A 183 9.73 -10.20 -9.82
CA GLY A 183 10.09 -10.00 -11.21
C GLY A 183 9.34 -8.86 -11.88
N GLY A 184 9.96 -8.15 -12.83
CA GLY A 184 9.27 -7.15 -13.64
C GLY A 184 8.11 -7.78 -14.43
N PHE A 185 8.44 -8.70 -15.33
CA PHE A 185 7.45 -9.47 -16.13
C PHE A 185 7.12 -10.83 -15.55
N GLY A 186 7.94 -11.33 -14.62
CA GLY A 186 7.81 -12.68 -14.11
C GLY A 186 8.25 -13.74 -15.10
N TYR A 187 8.01 -15.02 -14.76
CA TYR A 187 8.30 -16.14 -15.65
C TYR A 187 7.48 -16.06 -16.93
N GLY A 188 8.11 -16.32 -18.09
CA GLY A 188 7.45 -16.34 -19.38
C GLY A 188 8.33 -15.78 -20.51
N PRO A 189 7.75 -15.52 -21.69
CA PRO A 189 8.51 -15.07 -22.87
C PRO A 189 9.28 -13.74 -22.68
N LYS A 190 8.85 -12.93 -21.74
CA LYS A 190 9.47 -11.62 -21.42
C LYS A 190 10.25 -11.62 -20.09
N VAL A 191 10.68 -12.78 -19.60
CA VAL A 191 11.34 -12.94 -18.30
C VAL A 191 12.52 -12.00 -18.07
N PHE A 192 13.27 -11.63 -19.10
CA PHE A 192 14.39 -10.69 -19.03
C PHE A 192 13.98 -9.23 -19.24
N GLY A 193 12.69 -8.94 -19.43
CA GLY A 193 12.19 -7.59 -19.59
C GLY A 193 12.37 -6.76 -18.31
N GLY A 194 12.95 -5.57 -18.44
CA GLY A 194 12.97 -4.60 -17.35
C GLY A 194 11.59 -3.97 -17.16
N SER A 195 11.21 -3.69 -15.92
CA SER A 195 9.99 -2.98 -15.60
C SER A 195 10.23 -2.00 -14.46
N TYR A 196 9.47 -0.93 -14.50
CA TYR A 196 9.22 0.00 -13.41
C TYR A 196 7.71 0.21 -13.34
N ASP A 197 7.21 0.80 -12.29
CA ASP A 197 5.77 1.05 -12.09
C ASP A 197 5.06 1.54 -13.35
N ILE A 198 5.53 2.64 -13.93
CA ILE A 198 4.91 3.28 -15.11
C ILE A 198 4.91 2.37 -16.36
N LEU A 199 5.96 1.55 -16.54
CA LEU A 199 6.04 0.57 -17.62
C LEU A 199 5.06 -0.57 -17.39
N GLY A 200 4.92 -1.00 -16.13
CA GLY A 200 3.94 -1.99 -15.72
C GLY A 200 2.50 -1.52 -15.96
N GLN A 201 2.18 -0.27 -15.61
CA GLN A 201 0.86 0.33 -15.89
C GLN A 201 0.53 0.34 -17.38
N ALA A 202 1.50 0.70 -18.22
CA ALA A 202 1.33 0.72 -19.67
C ALA A 202 1.15 -0.69 -20.24
N HIS A 203 2.04 -1.62 -19.89
CA HIS A 203 2.03 -2.98 -20.44
C HIS A 203 0.82 -3.81 -20.01
N ALA A 204 0.37 -3.64 -18.79
CA ALA A 204 -0.81 -4.34 -18.27
C ALA A 204 -2.15 -3.76 -18.74
N GLY A 205 -2.14 -2.61 -19.43
CA GLY A 205 -3.35 -1.97 -19.93
C GLY A 205 -4.05 -1.02 -18.93
N LEU A 206 -3.52 -0.86 -17.72
CA LEU A 206 -4.13 0.05 -16.73
C LEU A 206 -4.15 1.50 -17.22
N ALA A 207 -3.06 1.97 -17.83
CA ALA A 207 -3.00 3.32 -18.40
C ALA A 207 -4.00 3.54 -19.56
N SER A 208 -4.40 2.47 -20.28
CA SER A 208 -5.36 2.59 -21.38
C SER A 208 -6.78 2.89 -20.93
N ILE A 209 -7.14 2.48 -19.71
CA ILE A 209 -8.47 2.69 -19.11
C ILE A 209 -8.49 3.84 -18.07
N THR A 210 -7.35 4.52 -17.87
CA THR A 210 -7.20 5.64 -16.96
C THR A 210 -7.13 6.95 -17.73
N GLY A 211 -7.82 7.98 -17.25
CA GLY A 211 -7.90 9.32 -17.87
C GLY A 211 -9.27 9.62 -18.45
N MET A 212 -9.46 10.86 -18.90
CA MET A 212 -10.70 11.32 -19.52
C MET A 212 -10.90 10.67 -20.89
N HIS A 213 -12.14 10.59 -21.33
CA HIS A 213 -12.48 10.12 -22.67
C HIS A 213 -11.91 11.05 -23.76
N GLU A 214 -11.56 10.51 -24.91
CA GLU A 214 -10.93 11.31 -25.99
C GLU A 214 -11.82 12.41 -26.54
N TYR A 215 -13.14 12.23 -26.60
CA TYR A 215 -14.08 13.29 -27.01
C TYR A 215 -14.11 14.47 -26.02
N MET A 216 -13.64 14.29 -24.79
CA MET A 216 -13.43 15.33 -23.77
C MET A 216 -11.98 15.86 -23.80
N GLY A 217 -11.21 15.60 -24.86
CA GLY A 217 -9.82 15.99 -24.99
C GLY A 217 -8.84 15.14 -24.17
N GLY A 218 -9.28 14.00 -23.62
CA GLY A 218 -8.47 13.13 -22.80
C GLY A 218 -7.62 12.15 -23.62
N HIS A 219 -6.62 11.59 -22.94
CA HIS A 219 -5.71 10.58 -23.50
C HIS A 219 -5.32 9.58 -22.42
N ALA A 220 -4.64 8.50 -22.80
CA ALA A 220 -4.14 7.51 -21.86
C ALA A 220 -3.26 8.18 -20.79
N THR A 221 -3.56 7.90 -19.53
CA THR A 221 -2.93 8.56 -18.38
C THR A 221 -2.45 7.50 -17.39
N LYS A 222 -1.27 7.68 -16.81
CA LYS A 222 -0.85 6.84 -15.70
C LYS A 222 -1.63 7.19 -14.45
N CYS A 223 -1.88 6.19 -13.59
CA CYS A 223 -2.29 6.45 -12.22
C CYS A 223 -1.16 7.17 -11.47
N THR A 224 -1.46 7.64 -10.26
CA THR A 224 -0.52 8.31 -9.36
C THR A 224 0.80 7.56 -9.15
N ASN A 225 1.64 8.07 -8.27
CA ASN A 225 3.00 7.57 -8.03
C ASN A 225 3.01 6.12 -7.51
N TRP A 226 3.64 5.23 -8.29
CA TRP A 226 4.06 3.89 -7.90
C TRP A 226 2.96 2.98 -7.35
N VAL A 227 1.71 3.17 -7.82
CA VAL A 227 0.55 2.39 -7.36
C VAL A 227 0.74 0.88 -7.55
N ILE A 228 1.42 0.49 -8.63
CA ILE A 228 1.71 -0.93 -8.92
C ILE A 228 2.80 -1.47 -8.01
N ASP A 229 3.80 -0.69 -7.69
CA ASP A 229 4.85 -1.06 -6.76
C ASP A 229 4.27 -1.38 -5.38
N TRP A 230 3.44 -0.47 -4.84
CA TRP A 230 2.76 -0.68 -3.57
C TRP A 230 1.82 -1.90 -3.60
N ALA A 231 1.04 -2.04 -4.64
CA ALA A 231 0.12 -3.15 -4.80
C ALA A 231 0.85 -4.49 -4.92
N SER A 232 1.91 -4.56 -5.72
CA SER A 232 2.69 -5.78 -5.91
C SER A 232 3.45 -6.19 -4.64
N GLY A 233 3.98 -5.23 -3.89
CA GLY A 233 4.59 -5.48 -2.59
C GLY A 233 3.59 -6.06 -1.58
N THR A 234 2.35 -5.56 -1.60
CA THR A 234 1.26 -6.12 -0.78
C THR A 234 0.91 -7.56 -1.20
N ILE A 235 0.90 -7.87 -2.50
CA ILE A 235 0.69 -9.23 -3.00
C ILE A 235 1.82 -10.16 -2.57
N ILE A 236 3.08 -9.71 -2.61
CA ILE A 236 4.20 -10.48 -2.05
C ILE A 236 3.94 -10.80 -0.58
N THR A 237 3.58 -9.82 0.22
CA THR A 237 3.29 -10.02 1.66
C THR A 237 2.21 -11.09 1.85
N TYR A 238 1.11 -11.03 1.10
CA TYR A 238 0.06 -12.04 1.10
C TYR A 238 0.59 -13.44 0.75
N GLY A 239 1.41 -13.54 -0.30
CA GLY A 239 2.04 -14.79 -0.73
C GLY A 239 2.99 -15.36 0.33
N VAL A 240 3.78 -14.51 1.01
CA VAL A 240 4.68 -14.92 2.09
C VAL A 240 3.89 -15.48 3.29
N LEU A 241 2.78 -14.85 3.68
CA LEU A 241 1.92 -15.36 4.76
C LEU A 241 1.35 -16.74 4.39
N ALA A 242 0.93 -16.95 3.15
CA ALA A 242 0.49 -18.25 2.65
C ALA A 242 1.65 -19.29 2.66
N ALA A 243 2.85 -18.89 2.24
CA ALA A 243 4.04 -19.75 2.26
C ALA A 243 4.47 -20.14 3.68
N ILE A 244 4.37 -19.22 4.66
CA ILE A 244 4.60 -19.53 6.08
C ILE A 244 3.56 -20.55 6.58
N HIS A 245 2.29 -20.40 6.18
CA HIS A 245 1.25 -21.36 6.54
C HIS A 245 1.52 -22.75 5.92
N TRP A 246 1.90 -22.79 4.63
CA TRP A 246 2.33 -24.02 3.96
C TRP A 246 3.49 -24.69 4.71
N ARG A 247 4.53 -23.94 5.03
CA ARG A 247 5.69 -24.44 5.77
C ARG A 247 5.32 -25.01 7.13
N ARG A 248 4.37 -24.40 7.85
CA ARG A 248 3.88 -24.93 9.13
C ARG A 248 3.23 -26.29 8.98
N LYS A 249 2.56 -26.55 7.85
CA LYS A 249 1.89 -27.85 7.58
C LYS A 249 2.85 -28.92 7.08
N THR A 250 3.83 -28.58 6.28
CA THR A 250 4.67 -29.55 5.54
C THR A 250 6.08 -29.68 6.08
N GLY A 251 6.54 -28.69 6.81
CA GLY A 251 7.96 -28.57 7.19
C GLY A 251 8.86 -28.00 6.09
N LEU A 252 8.37 -27.81 4.87
CA LEU A 252 9.14 -27.40 3.69
C LEU A 252 8.89 -25.92 3.34
N GLY A 253 9.95 -25.27 2.85
CA GLY A 253 9.88 -23.96 2.23
C GLY A 253 9.24 -24.03 0.82
N THR A 254 9.26 -22.91 0.13
CA THR A 254 8.76 -22.81 -1.26
C THR A 254 9.36 -21.59 -1.95
N MET A 255 9.35 -21.59 -3.27
CA MET A 255 9.61 -20.39 -4.07
C MET A 255 8.29 -19.73 -4.45
N LEU A 256 8.22 -18.43 -4.27
CA LEU A 256 7.13 -17.55 -4.70
C LEU A 256 7.67 -16.59 -5.75
N GLU A 257 6.92 -16.41 -6.82
CA GLU A 257 7.20 -15.41 -7.85
C GLU A 257 6.02 -14.44 -7.93
N VAL A 258 6.31 -13.14 -7.97
CA VAL A 258 5.30 -12.09 -8.17
C VAL A 258 5.78 -11.14 -9.25
N SER A 259 4.95 -10.96 -10.27
CA SER A 259 5.24 -10.06 -11.39
C SER A 259 4.60 -8.68 -11.18
N GLN A 260 5.42 -7.63 -11.28
CA GLN A 260 4.97 -6.24 -11.25
C GLN A 260 3.98 -5.93 -12.38
N VAL A 261 4.23 -6.46 -13.58
CA VAL A 261 3.35 -6.25 -14.75
C VAL A 261 2.04 -7.05 -14.65
N GLN A 262 2.05 -8.21 -14.00
CA GLN A 262 0.85 -9.04 -13.86
C GLN A 262 -0.11 -8.50 -12.78
N THR A 263 0.42 -7.89 -11.74
CA THR A 263 -0.37 -7.35 -10.62
C THR A 263 -1.52 -6.44 -11.08
N PRO A 264 -1.31 -5.42 -11.93
CA PRO A 264 -2.38 -4.49 -12.30
C PRO A 264 -3.49 -5.12 -13.14
N THR A 265 -3.28 -6.28 -13.78
CA THR A 265 -4.35 -6.94 -14.52
C THR A 265 -5.52 -7.32 -13.60
N ARG A 266 -5.25 -7.61 -12.33
CA ARG A 266 -6.28 -7.87 -11.32
C ARG A 266 -7.11 -6.63 -11.00
N PHE A 267 -6.49 -5.45 -11.02
CA PHE A 267 -7.14 -4.18 -10.69
C PHE A 267 -7.94 -3.59 -11.87
N MET A 268 -7.79 -4.12 -13.08
CA MET A 268 -8.62 -3.73 -14.23
C MET A 268 -10.06 -4.28 -14.15
N GLY A 269 -10.39 -5.00 -13.08
CA GLY A 269 -11.74 -5.53 -12.83
C GLY A 269 -12.20 -6.47 -13.95
N TYR A 270 -13.29 -6.12 -14.61
CA TYR A 270 -13.93 -6.93 -15.66
C TYR A 270 -13.42 -6.61 -17.08
N SER A 271 -12.43 -5.73 -17.28
CA SER A 271 -12.00 -5.28 -18.61
C SER A 271 -11.52 -6.41 -19.50
N VAL A 272 -10.71 -7.34 -18.95
CA VAL A 272 -10.22 -8.51 -19.72
C VAL A 272 -11.34 -9.53 -20.01
N PRO A 273 -12.18 -9.95 -19.05
CA PRO A 273 -13.36 -10.77 -19.31
C PRO A 273 -14.35 -10.16 -20.31
N LEU A 274 -14.53 -8.83 -20.27
CA LEU A 274 -15.41 -8.11 -21.19
C LEU A 274 -14.96 -8.30 -22.65
N TYR A 275 -13.66 -8.11 -22.91
CA TYR A 275 -13.12 -8.38 -24.23
C TYR A 275 -13.20 -9.86 -24.61
N GLY A 276 -12.79 -10.74 -23.70
CA GLY A 276 -12.78 -12.19 -23.96
C GLY A 276 -14.16 -12.78 -24.28
N ARG A 277 -15.22 -12.23 -23.70
CA ARG A 277 -16.59 -12.70 -23.90
C ARG A 277 -17.32 -12.01 -25.05
N PHE A 278 -17.12 -10.70 -25.21
CA PHE A 278 -17.94 -9.86 -26.08
C PHE A 278 -17.15 -9.11 -27.14
N GLY A 279 -15.81 -9.17 -27.16
CA GLY A 279 -14.97 -8.41 -28.08
C GLY A 279 -14.96 -6.91 -27.80
N ILE A 280 -15.48 -6.47 -26.65
CA ILE A 280 -15.60 -5.04 -26.31
C ILE A 280 -14.32 -4.56 -25.63
N VAL A 281 -13.67 -3.57 -26.23
CA VAL A 281 -12.55 -2.85 -25.61
C VAL A 281 -13.08 -1.73 -24.71
N ARG A 282 -12.79 -1.81 -23.41
CA ARG A 282 -13.22 -0.81 -22.44
C ARG A 282 -12.59 0.54 -22.75
N GLN A 283 -13.40 1.59 -22.78
CA GLN A 283 -12.96 2.97 -22.95
C GLN A 283 -12.61 3.63 -21.61
N ARG A 284 -11.86 4.72 -21.67
CA ARG A 284 -11.66 5.63 -20.53
C ARG A 284 -12.92 6.48 -20.32
N TRP A 285 -13.28 6.70 -19.06
CA TRP A 285 -14.43 7.53 -18.70
C TRP A 285 -14.05 8.61 -17.68
N GLY A 286 -12.77 8.74 -17.37
CA GLY A 286 -12.28 9.77 -16.47
C GLY A 286 -12.85 9.63 -15.07
N ASN A 287 -13.54 10.67 -14.66
CA ASN A 287 -14.11 10.79 -13.32
C ASN A 287 -15.49 10.12 -13.15
N TRP A 288 -16.04 9.53 -14.22
CA TRP A 288 -17.37 8.91 -14.18
C TRP A 288 -17.27 7.39 -14.13
N ASP A 289 -18.21 6.77 -13.42
CA ASP A 289 -18.33 5.31 -13.41
C ASP A 289 -19.12 4.82 -14.63
N THR A 290 -18.69 3.70 -15.20
CA THR A 290 -19.36 3.09 -16.36
C THR A 290 -20.50 2.15 -16.01
N GLN A 291 -20.71 1.91 -14.71
CA GLN A 291 -21.76 1.01 -14.21
C GLN A 291 -22.82 1.74 -13.39
N LEU A 292 -22.53 2.97 -12.95
CA LEU A 292 -23.39 3.77 -12.09
C LEU A 292 -23.45 5.23 -12.58
N CYS A 293 -24.64 5.82 -12.60
CA CYS A 293 -24.84 7.23 -12.86
C CYS A 293 -26.01 7.77 -11.99
N ALA A 294 -25.77 8.84 -11.22
CA ALA A 294 -24.55 9.64 -11.07
C ALA A 294 -23.62 9.03 -9.99
N HIS A 295 -22.44 8.58 -10.39
CA HIS A 295 -21.41 8.10 -9.49
C HIS A 295 -20.04 8.56 -10.05
N GLY A 296 -19.61 9.76 -9.63
CA GLY A 296 -18.41 10.37 -10.21
C GLY A 296 -18.01 11.66 -9.53
N ILE A 297 -16.88 12.20 -9.99
CA ILE A 297 -16.33 13.47 -9.49
C ILE A 297 -16.79 14.60 -10.39
N ILE A 298 -17.29 15.68 -9.80
CA ILE A 298 -17.69 16.91 -10.46
C ILE A 298 -16.85 18.10 -9.99
N LEU A 299 -16.83 19.16 -10.78
CA LEU A 299 -16.16 20.42 -10.51
C LEU A 299 -17.15 21.47 -10.01
N CYS A 300 -16.93 22.03 -8.83
CA CYS A 300 -17.68 23.15 -8.28
C CYS A 300 -17.13 24.50 -8.77
N GLY A 301 -17.98 25.53 -8.79
CA GLY A 301 -17.57 26.85 -9.24
C GLY A 301 -16.66 27.60 -8.28
N LYS A 302 -16.82 27.41 -6.98
CA LYS A 302 -16.03 28.08 -5.95
C LYS A 302 -15.10 27.12 -5.24
N SER A 303 -13.94 27.63 -4.82
CA SER A 303 -12.98 26.90 -4.00
C SER A 303 -13.33 27.01 -2.52
N ASP A 304 -13.13 25.94 -1.75
CA ASP A 304 -13.13 26.01 -0.27
C ASP A 304 -11.93 26.82 0.25
N TYR A 305 -10.87 26.98 -0.55
CA TYR A 305 -9.66 27.73 -0.21
C TYR A 305 -9.41 28.87 -1.19
N PRO A 306 -10.27 29.92 -1.23
CA PRO A 306 -10.16 31.00 -2.21
C PRO A 306 -8.88 31.82 -2.05
N ASP A 307 -8.33 31.86 -0.82
CA ASP A 307 -7.16 32.64 -0.45
C ASP A 307 -5.87 31.79 -0.37
N ALA A 308 -5.89 30.52 -0.85
CA ALA A 308 -4.70 29.69 -0.88
C ALA A 308 -3.62 30.31 -1.80
N ASP A 309 -2.39 30.42 -1.29
CA ASP A 309 -1.24 30.92 -2.06
C ASP A 309 -0.87 29.98 -3.22
N ASN A 310 -1.09 28.68 -3.04
CA ASN A 310 -0.85 27.68 -4.07
C ASN A 310 -2.03 27.61 -5.04
N PRO A 311 -1.87 28.00 -6.32
CA PRO A 311 -2.95 27.94 -7.31
C PRO A 311 -3.53 26.54 -7.52
N GLN A 312 -2.71 25.49 -7.41
CA GLN A 312 -3.15 24.11 -7.54
C GLN A 312 -4.07 23.72 -6.37
N GLU A 313 -3.70 24.08 -5.15
CA GLU A 313 -4.53 23.83 -3.96
C GLU A 313 -5.88 24.54 -4.08
N LYS A 314 -5.87 25.80 -4.49
CA LYS A 314 -7.09 26.56 -4.75
C LYS A 314 -8.00 25.89 -5.79
N PHE A 315 -7.39 25.35 -6.85
CA PHE A 315 -8.14 24.67 -7.92
C PHE A 315 -8.67 23.31 -7.45
N ASP A 316 -7.85 22.48 -6.81
CA ASP A 316 -8.22 21.13 -6.37
C ASP A 316 -9.30 21.14 -5.28
N ALA A 317 -9.37 22.22 -4.49
CA ALA A 317 -10.42 22.42 -3.48
C ALA A 317 -11.81 22.71 -4.06
N ARG A 318 -12.04 22.38 -5.33
CA ARG A 318 -13.32 22.50 -6.05
C ARG A 318 -13.93 21.16 -6.42
N TYR A 319 -13.23 20.03 -6.19
CA TYR A 319 -13.74 18.72 -6.59
C TYR A 319 -14.53 18.04 -5.48
N VAL A 320 -15.67 17.46 -5.84
CA VAL A 320 -16.51 16.63 -4.97
C VAL A 320 -16.93 15.35 -5.68
N MET A 321 -16.84 14.23 -4.98
CA MET A 321 -17.39 12.94 -5.42
C MET A 321 -18.85 12.87 -5.02
N VAL A 322 -19.71 12.54 -5.97
CA VAL A 322 -21.17 12.37 -5.78
C VAL A 322 -21.54 10.93 -6.10
N SER A 323 -22.45 10.34 -5.31
CA SER A 323 -22.91 8.97 -5.51
C SER A 323 -24.40 8.84 -5.27
N ALA A 324 -25.18 8.89 -6.34
CA ALA A 324 -26.58 8.45 -6.36
C ALA A 324 -26.61 6.98 -6.82
N PHE A 325 -26.54 6.06 -5.86
CA PHE A 325 -26.24 4.65 -6.12
C PHE A 325 -27.39 3.85 -6.77
N ASN A 326 -28.63 4.27 -6.53
CA ASN A 326 -29.84 3.57 -6.98
C ASN A 326 -30.88 4.54 -7.56
N ASP A 327 -32.01 4.01 -8.07
CA ASP A 327 -33.06 4.85 -8.68
C ASP A 327 -33.67 5.85 -7.70
N PRO A 328 -34.01 5.52 -6.43
CA PRO A 328 -34.43 6.49 -5.43
C PRO A 328 -33.42 7.60 -5.14
N ASP A 329 -32.14 7.27 -5.00
CA ASP A 329 -31.08 8.28 -4.76
C ASP A 329 -30.97 9.22 -5.96
N PHE A 330 -31.10 8.70 -7.20
CA PHE A 330 -31.09 9.54 -8.40
C PHE A 330 -32.32 10.45 -8.50
N GLN A 331 -33.49 9.95 -8.13
CA GLN A 331 -34.71 10.77 -8.07
C GLN A 331 -34.55 11.92 -7.08
N GLU A 332 -34.01 11.65 -5.90
CA GLU A 332 -33.73 12.66 -4.89
C GLU A 332 -32.64 13.65 -5.36
N LEU A 333 -31.60 13.17 -6.03
CA LEU A 333 -30.58 14.01 -6.64
C LEU A 333 -31.21 15.01 -7.62
N CYS A 334 -32.07 14.55 -8.52
CA CYS A 334 -32.79 15.41 -9.48
C CYS A 334 -33.65 16.45 -8.77
N SER A 335 -34.23 16.09 -7.63
CA SER A 335 -34.99 17.02 -6.78
C SER A 335 -34.12 18.11 -6.19
N VAL A 336 -32.99 17.73 -5.60
CA VAL A 336 -32.01 18.66 -4.96
C VAL A 336 -31.46 19.66 -5.97
N ILE A 337 -31.09 19.20 -7.17
CA ILE A 337 -30.52 20.07 -8.21
C ILE A 337 -31.57 20.81 -9.04
N GLY A 338 -32.88 20.58 -8.78
CA GLY A 338 -33.98 21.23 -9.48
C GLY A 338 -34.19 20.76 -10.92
N ARG A 339 -33.67 19.56 -11.29
CA ARG A 339 -33.73 18.98 -12.64
C ARG A 339 -34.62 17.74 -12.69
N LYS A 340 -35.88 17.90 -12.38
CA LYS A 340 -36.90 16.82 -12.44
C LYS A 340 -36.99 16.17 -13.81
N ASP A 341 -36.74 16.92 -14.87
CA ASP A 341 -36.69 16.42 -16.25
C ASP A 341 -35.71 15.28 -16.45
N LEU A 342 -34.57 15.29 -15.75
CA LEU A 342 -33.61 14.18 -15.79
C LEU A 342 -34.20 12.87 -15.23
N TRP A 343 -34.97 12.95 -14.16
CA TRP A 343 -35.72 11.79 -13.66
C TRP A 343 -36.81 11.34 -14.64
N ASP A 344 -37.53 12.24 -15.18
CA ASP A 344 -38.63 11.92 -16.11
C ASP A 344 -38.08 11.27 -17.41
N ASN A 345 -36.91 11.71 -17.90
CA ASN A 345 -36.25 11.20 -19.09
C ASN A 345 -35.48 9.87 -18.82
N TYR A 346 -34.83 9.75 -17.67
CA TYR A 346 -33.91 8.65 -17.33
C TYR A 346 -34.30 7.95 -16.02
N PRO A 347 -35.53 7.48 -15.80
CA PRO A 347 -35.99 6.92 -14.52
C PRO A 347 -35.30 5.58 -14.18
N ARG A 348 -34.76 4.89 -15.18
CA ARG A 348 -34.13 3.58 -15.00
C ARG A 348 -32.60 3.67 -15.07
N HIS A 349 -31.96 3.00 -14.17
CA HIS A 349 -30.50 2.93 -14.10
C HIS A 349 -29.84 2.66 -15.46
N LYS A 350 -30.35 1.68 -16.23
CA LYS A 350 -29.80 1.33 -17.55
C LYS A 350 -29.82 2.50 -18.55
N GLN A 351 -30.82 3.38 -18.49
CA GLN A 351 -30.92 4.53 -19.40
C GLN A 351 -29.83 5.56 -19.10
N ARG A 352 -29.48 5.71 -17.83
CA ARG A 352 -28.44 6.64 -17.36
C ARG A 352 -27.00 6.20 -17.70
N LEU A 353 -26.82 4.95 -18.15
CA LEU A 353 -25.49 4.47 -18.57
C LEU A 353 -25.15 4.81 -20.03
N GLU A 354 -26.12 5.28 -20.80
CA GLU A 354 -25.87 5.78 -22.14
C GLU A 354 -25.05 7.08 -22.08
N ALA A 355 -24.13 7.28 -23.03
CA ALA A 355 -23.18 8.39 -22.98
C ALA A 355 -23.84 9.76 -22.93
N GLU A 356 -24.89 9.95 -23.74
CA GLU A 356 -25.66 11.21 -23.80
C GLU A 356 -26.32 11.51 -22.47
N ALA A 357 -26.91 10.49 -21.82
CA ALA A 357 -27.55 10.66 -20.52
C ALA A 357 -26.54 10.99 -19.42
N GLN A 358 -25.39 10.35 -19.44
CA GLN A 358 -24.31 10.67 -18.49
C GLN A 358 -23.84 12.12 -18.66
N ILE A 359 -23.57 12.55 -19.88
CA ILE A 359 -23.15 13.93 -20.17
C ILE A 359 -24.19 14.91 -19.61
N GLU A 360 -25.50 14.71 -19.93
CA GLU A 360 -26.53 15.59 -19.47
C GLU A 360 -26.65 15.66 -17.94
N VAL A 361 -26.53 14.52 -17.27
CA VAL A 361 -26.59 14.45 -15.81
C VAL A 361 -25.40 15.17 -15.15
N TYR A 362 -24.17 14.93 -15.65
CA TYR A 362 -23.00 15.58 -15.07
C TYR A 362 -22.93 17.07 -15.40
N ASP A 363 -23.32 17.49 -16.58
CA ASP A 363 -23.46 18.91 -16.95
C ASP A 363 -24.46 19.62 -16.03
N ALA A 364 -25.59 19.00 -15.75
CA ALA A 364 -26.59 19.55 -14.84
C ALA A 364 -26.06 19.65 -13.39
N LEU A 365 -25.32 18.67 -12.92
CA LEU A 365 -24.68 18.69 -11.61
C LEU A 365 -23.64 19.82 -11.52
N GLU A 366 -22.79 19.98 -12.50
CA GLU A 366 -21.76 21.04 -12.53
C GLU A 366 -22.39 22.43 -12.70
N GLN A 367 -23.46 22.57 -13.48
CA GLN A 367 -24.25 23.81 -13.56
C GLN A 367 -24.86 24.18 -12.20
N TRP A 368 -25.49 23.24 -11.50
CA TRP A 368 -26.02 23.46 -10.16
C TRP A 368 -24.92 23.80 -9.14
N ALA A 369 -23.71 23.24 -9.30
CA ALA A 369 -22.57 23.47 -8.45
C ALA A 369 -21.75 24.73 -8.82
N ALA A 370 -22.10 25.44 -9.92
CA ALA A 370 -21.30 26.53 -10.49
C ALA A 370 -21.15 27.77 -9.57
N ASP A 371 -22.07 27.97 -8.65
CA ASP A 371 -22.00 29.06 -7.66
C ASP A 371 -21.69 28.60 -6.24
N LYS A 372 -21.32 27.35 -6.05
CA LYS A 372 -21.09 26.70 -4.75
C LYS A 372 -19.66 26.23 -4.58
N THR A 373 -19.25 26.09 -3.32
CA THR A 373 -18.07 25.35 -2.94
C THR A 373 -18.36 23.84 -2.90
N ARG A 374 -17.32 23.02 -2.92
CA ARG A 374 -17.49 21.55 -2.79
C ARG A 374 -18.07 21.14 -1.44
N THR A 375 -17.80 21.93 -0.35
CA THR A 375 -18.40 21.68 0.97
C THR A 375 -19.89 22.00 0.96
N GLU A 376 -20.31 23.12 0.37
CA GLU A 376 -21.75 23.44 0.21
C GLU A 376 -22.47 22.35 -0.60
N VAL A 377 -21.84 21.82 -1.66
CA VAL A 377 -22.39 20.73 -2.47
C VAL A 377 -22.49 19.43 -1.67
N SER A 378 -21.42 19.03 -1.01
CA SER A 378 -21.42 17.78 -0.23
C SER A 378 -22.39 17.82 0.93
N ASP A 379 -22.55 18.95 1.62
CA ASP A 379 -23.48 19.12 2.71
C ASP A 379 -24.94 19.07 2.21
N ALA A 380 -25.25 19.75 1.10
CA ALA A 380 -26.58 19.74 0.52
C ALA A 380 -27.02 18.31 0.12
N LEU A 381 -26.13 17.56 -0.52
CA LEU A 381 -26.40 16.19 -0.95
C LEU A 381 -26.50 15.21 0.22
N ASN A 382 -25.56 15.28 1.19
CA ASN A 382 -25.58 14.41 2.38
C ASN A 382 -26.83 14.67 3.24
N ASN A 383 -27.28 15.92 3.37
CA ASN A 383 -28.53 16.26 4.08
C ASN A 383 -29.77 15.67 3.39
N ALA A 384 -29.73 15.46 2.08
CA ALA A 384 -30.75 14.75 1.31
C ALA A 384 -30.57 13.22 1.28
N GLY A 385 -29.59 12.68 1.99
CA GLY A 385 -29.29 11.25 2.05
C GLY A 385 -28.47 10.71 0.86
N ILE A 386 -27.93 11.58 0.03
CA ILE A 386 -27.08 11.23 -1.12
C ILE A 386 -25.62 11.34 -0.69
N LEU A 387 -24.84 10.27 -0.88
CA LEU A 387 -23.43 10.26 -0.47
C LEU A 387 -22.61 11.23 -1.33
N ALA A 388 -21.96 12.17 -0.68
CA ALA A 388 -21.04 13.09 -1.32
C ALA A 388 -19.82 13.37 -0.41
N TYR A 389 -18.62 13.40 -0.99
CA TYR A 389 -17.37 13.63 -0.26
C TYR A 389 -16.44 14.55 -1.03
N ASN A 390 -15.86 15.51 -0.32
CA ASN A 390 -14.83 16.37 -0.88
C ASN A 390 -13.60 15.55 -1.27
N VAL A 391 -13.09 15.79 -2.48
CA VAL A 391 -11.81 15.22 -2.90
C VAL A 391 -10.70 15.95 -2.14
N LYS A 392 -10.04 15.25 -1.22
CA LYS A 392 -9.04 15.82 -0.33
C LYS A 392 -7.67 15.91 -0.98
N ASN A 393 -6.99 17.03 -0.76
CA ASN A 393 -5.56 17.17 -1.05
C ASN A 393 -4.68 16.63 0.11
N HIS A 394 -3.36 16.67 -0.05
CA HIS A 394 -2.42 16.11 0.93
C HIS A 394 -2.44 16.85 2.28
N ARG A 395 -2.69 18.17 2.31
CA ARG A 395 -2.86 18.94 3.53
C ARG A 395 -4.08 18.45 4.31
N GLU A 396 -5.22 18.30 3.64
CA GLU A 396 -6.45 17.83 4.27
C GLU A 396 -6.37 16.37 4.74
N VAL A 397 -5.59 15.53 4.04
CA VAL A 397 -5.25 14.18 4.49
C VAL A 397 -4.39 14.24 5.75
N TYR A 398 -3.36 15.09 5.75
CA TYR A 398 -2.48 15.32 6.90
C TYR A 398 -3.23 15.84 8.12
N GLU A 399 -4.15 16.80 7.95
CA GLU A 399 -4.95 17.42 9.00
C GLU A 399 -6.15 16.55 9.45
N SER A 400 -6.43 15.45 8.76
CA SER A 400 -7.59 14.60 9.03
C SER A 400 -7.55 13.98 10.43
N GLU A 401 -8.42 14.45 11.32
CA GLU A 401 -8.58 13.88 12.66
C GLU A 401 -8.92 12.39 12.61
N HIS A 402 -9.80 11.97 11.69
CA HIS A 402 -10.16 10.58 11.49
C HIS A 402 -8.93 9.69 11.21
N LEU A 403 -8.03 10.12 10.32
CA LEU A 403 -6.82 9.35 9.97
C LEU A 403 -5.80 9.35 11.11
N ARG A 404 -5.73 10.43 11.88
CA ARG A 404 -4.88 10.53 13.07
C ARG A 404 -5.38 9.62 14.20
N GLN A 405 -6.66 9.67 14.51
CA GLN A 405 -7.27 8.80 15.53
C GLN A 405 -7.11 7.32 15.20
N ARG A 406 -7.16 6.96 13.92
CA ARG A 406 -6.88 5.59 13.45
C ARG A 406 -5.40 5.22 13.46
N GLY A 407 -4.50 6.14 13.77
CA GLY A 407 -3.06 5.94 13.70
C GLY A 407 -2.51 5.75 12.28
N THR A 408 -3.26 6.20 11.25
CA THR A 408 -2.78 6.17 9.86
C THR A 408 -1.69 7.22 9.65
N ILE A 409 -1.90 8.40 10.20
CA ILE A 409 -0.93 9.50 10.21
C ILE A 409 -0.57 9.74 11.65
N ARG A 410 0.70 9.69 11.98
CA ARG A 410 1.20 9.88 13.34
C ARG A 410 2.63 10.36 13.37
N TRP A 411 3.00 10.98 14.47
CA TRP A 411 4.39 11.21 14.82
C TRP A 411 4.96 9.94 15.46
N LEU A 412 6.16 9.61 15.06
CA LEU A 412 6.96 8.54 15.65
C LEU A 412 8.12 9.19 16.39
N ASP A 413 8.21 8.96 17.70
CA ASP A 413 9.43 9.26 18.46
C ASP A 413 10.49 8.22 18.11
N ASP A 414 11.36 8.60 17.17
CA ASP A 414 12.41 7.71 16.66
C ASP A 414 13.67 7.86 17.51
N PRO A 415 14.26 6.72 18.00
CA PRO A 415 15.42 6.79 18.89
C PRO A 415 16.66 7.45 18.29
N LEU A 416 16.74 7.56 16.96
CA LEU A 416 17.88 8.16 16.26
C LEU A 416 17.60 9.60 15.81
N PHE A 417 16.38 9.90 15.39
CA PHE A 417 16.04 11.16 14.74
C PHE A 417 15.06 12.02 15.54
N GLY A 418 14.55 11.54 16.67
CA GLY A 418 13.49 12.20 17.41
C GLY A 418 12.13 12.11 16.69
N ASP A 419 11.31 13.13 16.84
CA ASP A 419 9.96 13.15 16.28
C ASP A 419 9.97 13.18 14.76
N LEU A 420 9.47 12.10 14.16
CA LEU A 420 9.30 11.97 12.71
C LEU A 420 7.83 11.77 12.36
N LEU A 421 7.35 12.56 11.41
CA LEU A 421 6.03 12.33 10.82
C LEU A 421 6.08 11.12 9.89
N THR A 422 5.10 10.26 10.02
CA THR A 422 4.98 9.09 9.18
C THR A 422 3.53 8.72 8.93
N HIS A 423 3.30 7.95 7.89
CA HIS A 423 2.04 7.24 7.70
C HIS A 423 2.31 5.74 7.65
N CYS A 424 1.36 4.97 8.11
CA CYS A 424 1.51 3.53 8.22
C CYS A 424 1.04 2.83 6.95
N THR A 425 1.70 1.73 6.61
CA THR A 425 1.46 1.01 5.35
C THR A 425 0.16 0.21 5.33
N TYR A 426 -0.47 -0.09 6.45
CA TYR A 426 -1.76 -0.82 6.54
C TYR A 426 -1.87 -2.08 5.67
N SER A 427 -0.80 -2.81 5.53
CA SER A 427 -0.79 -4.03 4.72
C SER A 427 -1.83 -5.09 5.13
N THR A 428 -2.25 -5.09 6.39
CA THR A 428 -3.20 -6.06 6.95
C THR A 428 -4.48 -5.44 7.50
N GLY A 429 -4.63 -4.11 7.45
CA GLY A 429 -5.66 -3.41 8.21
C GLY A 429 -5.41 -3.45 9.73
N LEU A 430 -6.42 -3.08 10.51
CA LEU A 430 -6.33 -3.08 11.97
C LEU A 430 -6.67 -4.46 12.54
N MET A 431 -5.77 -5.03 13.34
CA MET A 431 -5.95 -6.32 14.00
C MET A 431 -6.11 -6.11 15.51
N SER A 432 -7.23 -6.53 16.08
CA SER A 432 -7.56 -6.28 17.49
C SER A 432 -6.62 -6.94 18.50
N LYS A 433 -6.10 -8.12 18.21
CA LYS A 433 -5.27 -8.92 19.14
C LYS A 433 -3.78 -8.95 18.78
N SER A 434 -3.42 -8.63 17.56
CA SER A 434 -2.03 -8.64 17.08
C SER A 434 -1.81 -7.53 16.05
N PRO A 435 -1.88 -6.26 16.46
CA PRO A 435 -1.75 -5.13 15.57
C PRO A 435 -0.35 -5.06 14.99
N ARG A 436 -0.26 -4.42 13.83
CA ARG A 436 1.02 -3.96 13.30
C ARG A 436 1.66 -2.95 14.23
N ARG A 437 2.97 -2.80 14.12
CA ARG A 437 3.73 -1.79 14.89
C ARG A 437 4.68 -1.02 14.01
N LEU A 438 4.73 0.28 14.24
CA LEU A 438 5.80 1.13 13.76
C LEU A 438 6.75 1.38 14.93
N LYS A 439 7.98 0.89 14.83
CA LYS A 439 9.01 0.95 15.91
C LYS A 439 10.06 1.99 15.61
N TRP A 440 10.50 2.06 14.35
CA TRP A 440 11.39 3.08 13.80
C TRP A 440 11.17 3.19 12.30
N GLN A 441 11.59 4.27 11.70
CA GLN A 441 11.51 4.44 10.25
C GLN A 441 12.74 3.77 9.59
N TRP A 442 13.69 4.54 9.20
CA TRP A 442 14.87 4.09 8.49
C TRP A 442 16.11 4.24 9.37
N ARG A 443 17.22 3.65 8.92
CA ARG A 443 18.53 3.78 9.54
C ARG A 443 19.58 4.08 8.47
N PRO A 444 20.76 4.62 8.84
CA PRO A 444 21.89 4.77 7.93
C PRO A 444 22.29 3.46 7.27
N VAL A 445 22.94 3.57 6.11
CA VAL A 445 23.53 2.42 5.39
C VAL A 445 24.49 1.67 6.32
N GLY A 446 24.32 0.36 6.48
CA GLY A 446 25.15 -0.49 7.31
C GLY A 446 25.05 -0.22 8.82
N ALA A 447 24.03 0.47 9.28
CA ALA A 447 23.87 0.84 10.70
C ALA A 447 23.92 -0.35 11.66
N ASP A 448 23.52 -1.53 11.19
CA ASP A 448 23.47 -2.75 11.99
C ASP A 448 24.60 -3.75 11.63
N ASN A 449 25.60 -3.37 10.86
CA ASN A 449 26.71 -4.26 10.46
C ASN A 449 27.34 -4.98 11.65
N VAL A 450 27.74 -4.23 12.67
CA VAL A 450 28.39 -4.82 13.86
C VAL A 450 27.45 -5.79 14.57
N LYS A 451 26.19 -5.41 14.77
CA LYS A 451 25.16 -6.26 15.39
C LYS A 451 24.99 -7.57 14.62
N ILE A 452 24.90 -7.50 13.29
CA ILE A 452 24.61 -8.69 12.48
C ILE A 452 25.85 -9.55 12.32
N TYR A 453 26.98 -8.98 11.92
CA TYR A 453 28.21 -9.75 11.70
C TYR A 453 28.78 -10.34 12.99
N ARG A 454 28.93 -9.50 14.01
CA ARG A 454 29.53 -9.93 15.28
C ARG A 454 28.55 -10.71 16.16
N ASP A 455 27.39 -10.09 16.49
CA ASP A 455 26.53 -10.62 17.55
C ASP A 455 25.64 -11.76 17.06
N MET A 456 25.22 -11.72 15.79
CA MET A 456 24.34 -12.75 15.23
C MET A 456 25.10 -13.85 14.50
N LEU A 457 26.15 -13.53 13.76
CA LEU A 457 26.95 -14.50 12.99
C LEU A 457 28.23 -14.96 13.72
N GLY A 458 28.62 -14.29 14.81
CA GLY A 458 29.80 -14.64 15.58
C GLY A 458 31.15 -14.32 14.89
N ILE A 459 31.14 -13.41 13.92
CA ILE A 459 32.34 -13.02 13.17
C ILE A 459 33.19 -12.10 14.05
N PRO A 460 34.50 -12.36 14.17
CA PRO A 460 35.40 -11.52 14.97
C PRO A 460 35.40 -10.06 14.52
N VAL A 461 35.46 -9.13 15.47
CA VAL A 461 35.46 -7.68 15.18
C VAL A 461 36.56 -7.30 14.22
N SER A 462 37.78 -7.85 14.40
CA SER A 462 38.92 -7.61 13.52
C SER A 462 38.65 -8.00 12.06
N GLN A 463 37.85 -9.04 11.84
CA GLN A 463 37.42 -9.44 10.49
C GLN A 463 36.39 -8.45 9.91
N VAL A 464 35.47 -7.97 10.72
CA VAL A 464 34.48 -6.96 10.31
C VAL A 464 35.20 -5.65 9.95
N GLU A 465 36.17 -5.23 10.73
CA GLU A 465 37.01 -4.07 10.46
C GLU A 465 37.80 -4.21 9.15
N ASP A 466 38.42 -5.36 8.91
CA ASP A 466 39.13 -5.66 7.66
C ASP A 466 38.19 -5.57 6.43
N TRP A 467 36.98 -6.11 6.54
CA TRP A 467 36.00 -6.03 5.48
C TRP A 467 35.51 -4.60 5.20
N TYR A 468 35.37 -3.80 6.27
CA TYR A 468 35.01 -2.39 6.13
C TYR A 468 36.14 -1.60 5.43
N GLU A 469 37.42 -1.81 5.81
CA GLU A 469 38.57 -1.19 5.15
C GLU A 469 38.68 -1.57 3.67
N LYS A 470 38.37 -2.82 3.34
CA LYS A 470 38.32 -3.32 1.96
C LYS A 470 37.08 -2.86 1.18
N ALA A 471 36.13 -2.19 1.81
CA ALA A 471 34.85 -1.80 1.26
C ALA A 471 33.97 -2.98 0.77
N TRP A 472 34.10 -4.14 1.41
CA TRP A 472 33.23 -5.30 1.18
C TRP A 472 31.88 -5.18 1.93
N ILE A 473 31.87 -4.35 2.98
CA ILE A 473 30.69 -4.03 3.81
C ILE A 473 30.58 -2.54 4.08
#